data_018fd77124091333f1a78356a214e1b8
#
_entry.id   018fd77124091333f1a78356a214e1b8
#
_cell.length_a   1.000
_cell.length_b   1.000
_cell.length_c   1.000
_cell.angle_alpha   90.00
_cell.angle_beta   90.00
_cell.angle_gamma   90.00
#
_symmetry.space_group_name_H-M   'P 1'
#
loop_
_entity.id
_entity.type
_entity.pdbx_description
1 polymer ?
#
loop_
_entity_poly.entity_id
_entity_poly.type
_entity_poly.pdbx_seq_one_letter_code
_entity_poly.pdbx_strand_id
1 'polypeptide(L)'
;LLGIHVVLLEPEIPANTGNISRTCLATNATLHLIHPLGFSTDDKMLKRAGLDYWKSVKVEHHDSIEELYSNYQSGEFYYIEDFGEQYYSDVDFSDSDRELFFVFGKETAGIPESILEGAKDRVLKIPMAEHELVRSLNLSNVVAIIVYDVLKQQGFPKLK
;
A
#
# COMPACT_ATOMS: atom_id res chain seq x y z
N LEU A 1 10.47 1.42 -13.27
CA LEU A 1 10.33 2.75 -12.70
C LEU A 1 10.69 2.74 -11.24
N LEU A 2 11.59 3.63 -10.88
CA LEU A 2 11.92 3.87 -9.48
C LEU A 2 10.77 4.64 -8.82
N GLY A 3 10.64 4.51 -7.52
CA GLY A 3 9.67 5.27 -6.77
C GLY A 3 8.89 4.44 -5.76
N ILE A 4 7.71 4.94 -5.42
CA ILE A 4 6.86 4.33 -4.41
C ILE A 4 5.79 3.48 -5.08
N HIS A 5 5.66 2.24 -4.60
CA HIS A 5 4.67 1.29 -5.06
C HIS A 5 3.76 0.89 -3.90
N VAL A 6 2.46 0.98 -4.12
CA VAL A 6 1.44 0.54 -3.16
C VAL A 6 0.90 -0.81 -3.64
N VAL A 7 0.97 -1.82 -2.80
CA VAL A 7 0.51 -3.18 -3.13
C VAL A 7 -0.65 -3.56 -2.24
N LEU A 8 -1.79 -3.85 -2.84
CA LEU A 8 -2.98 -4.32 -2.12
C LEU A 8 -3.17 -5.81 -2.37
N LEU A 9 -3.11 -6.60 -1.29
CA LEU A 9 -3.33 -8.04 -1.35
C LEU A 9 -4.82 -8.34 -1.30
N GLU A 10 -5.37 -8.83 -2.43
CA GLU A 10 -6.75 -9.29 -2.50
C GLU A 10 -7.75 -8.32 -1.84
N PRO A 11 -7.72 -7.02 -2.23
CA PRO A 11 -8.57 -6.03 -1.58
C PRO A 11 -10.06 -6.37 -1.72
N GLU A 12 -10.82 -6.08 -0.67
CA GLU A 12 -12.22 -6.51 -0.56
C GLU A 12 -13.20 -5.35 -0.70
N ILE A 13 -12.80 -4.15 -0.26
CA ILE A 13 -13.71 -3.00 -0.18
C ILE A 13 -13.41 -2.02 -1.31
N PRO A 14 -14.29 -1.90 -2.31
CA PRO A 14 -14.02 -1.08 -3.50
C PRO A 14 -13.80 0.40 -3.17
N ALA A 15 -14.50 0.95 -2.18
CA ALA A 15 -14.32 2.35 -1.79
C ALA A 15 -12.89 2.62 -1.29
N ASN A 16 -12.29 1.69 -0.54
CA ASN A 16 -10.90 1.84 -0.09
C ASN A 16 -9.94 1.86 -1.28
N THR A 17 -10.09 0.93 -2.20
CA THR A 17 -9.23 0.88 -3.39
C THR A 17 -9.39 2.15 -4.24
N GLY A 18 -10.60 2.67 -4.37
CA GLY A 18 -10.86 3.93 -5.06
C GLY A 18 -10.14 5.11 -4.41
N ASN A 19 -10.24 5.24 -3.09
CA ASN A 19 -9.54 6.31 -2.36
C ASN A 19 -8.02 6.16 -2.46
N ILE A 20 -7.51 4.93 -2.42
CA ILE A 20 -6.08 4.65 -2.58
C ILE A 20 -5.60 5.04 -3.97
N SER A 21 -6.41 4.78 -5.00
CA SER A 21 -6.06 5.17 -6.37
C SER A 21 -5.86 6.69 -6.49
N ARG A 22 -6.71 7.46 -5.81
CA ARG A 22 -6.59 8.91 -5.76
C ARG A 22 -5.28 9.34 -5.10
N THR A 23 -4.93 8.74 -3.97
CA THR A 23 -3.65 9.00 -3.29
C THR A 23 -2.47 8.66 -4.20
N CYS A 24 -2.53 7.53 -4.90
CA CYS A 24 -1.46 7.13 -5.82
C CYS A 24 -1.29 8.13 -6.96
N LEU A 25 -2.39 8.60 -7.55
CA LEU A 25 -2.31 9.62 -8.59
C LEU A 25 -1.69 10.91 -8.06
N ALA A 26 -2.12 11.35 -6.88
CA ALA A 26 -1.65 12.60 -6.27
C ALA A 26 -0.15 12.56 -5.92
N THR A 27 0.42 11.39 -5.77
CA THR A 27 1.79 11.20 -5.28
C THR A 27 2.73 10.57 -6.31
N ASN A 28 2.26 10.30 -7.52
CA ASN A 28 2.98 9.57 -8.56
C ASN A 28 3.37 8.14 -8.16
N ALA A 29 2.64 7.55 -7.21
CA ALA A 29 2.85 6.16 -6.81
C ALA A 29 2.17 5.21 -7.80
N THR A 30 2.76 4.02 -7.97
CA THR A 30 2.17 2.95 -8.76
C THR A 30 1.31 2.08 -7.85
N LEU A 31 0.10 1.76 -8.29
CA LEU A 31 -0.82 0.88 -7.56
C LEU A 31 -0.76 -0.53 -8.15
N HIS A 32 -0.51 -1.51 -7.28
CA HIS A 32 -0.51 -2.93 -7.64
C HIS A 32 -1.67 -3.63 -6.94
N LEU A 33 -2.46 -4.37 -7.71
CA LEU A 33 -3.58 -5.16 -7.19
C LEU A 33 -3.26 -6.63 -7.36
N ILE A 34 -3.22 -7.37 -6.24
CA ILE A 34 -3.01 -8.82 -6.25
C ILE A 34 -4.37 -9.48 -6.23
N HIS A 35 -4.66 -10.27 -7.26
CA HIS A 35 -5.92 -11.00 -7.39
C HIS A 35 -5.96 -12.24 -6.49
N PRO A 36 -7.15 -12.73 -6.12
CA PRO A 36 -8.46 -12.26 -6.56
C PRO A 36 -8.91 -10.99 -5.84
N LEU A 37 -9.69 -10.17 -6.54
CA LEU A 37 -10.30 -8.99 -5.95
C LEU A 37 -11.69 -9.33 -5.42
N GLY A 38 -12.10 -8.71 -4.31
CA GLY A 38 -13.43 -8.86 -3.75
C GLY A 38 -14.51 -8.05 -4.49
N PHE A 39 -14.17 -7.44 -5.62
CA PHE A 39 -15.06 -6.58 -6.40
C PHE A 39 -14.57 -6.51 -7.85
N SER A 40 -15.44 -5.99 -8.73
CA SER A 40 -15.07 -5.70 -10.12
C SER A 40 -14.43 -4.30 -10.22
N THR A 41 -13.47 -4.12 -11.12
CA THR A 41 -12.91 -2.79 -11.43
C THR A 41 -13.94 -1.87 -12.10
N ASP A 42 -15.08 -2.42 -12.53
CA ASP A 42 -16.23 -1.64 -13.01
C ASP A 42 -17.20 -1.26 -11.88
N ASP A 43 -16.88 -1.62 -10.64
CA ASP A 43 -17.75 -1.36 -9.48
C ASP A 43 -18.00 0.15 -9.30
N LYS A 44 -19.26 0.49 -9.02
CA LYS A 44 -19.65 1.89 -8.84
C LYS A 44 -19.00 2.54 -7.62
N MET A 45 -18.80 1.76 -6.54
CA MET A 45 -18.17 2.26 -5.32
C MET A 45 -16.71 2.59 -5.56
N LEU A 46 -16.01 1.77 -6.34
CA LEU A 46 -14.65 2.02 -6.74
C LEU A 46 -14.55 3.34 -7.54
N LYS A 47 -15.40 3.48 -8.55
CA LYS A 47 -15.41 4.66 -9.42
C LYS A 47 -15.80 5.91 -8.65
N ARG A 48 -16.79 5.82 -7.76
CA ARG A 48 -17.23 6.95 -6.94
C ARG A 48 -16.12 7.44 -6.01
N ALA A 49 -15.43 6.53 -5.32
CA ALA A 49 -14.35 6.88 -4.39
C ALA A 49 -13.13 7.42 -5.12
N GLY A 50 -12.77 6.81 -6.25
CA GLY A 50 -11.67 7.25 -7.10
C GLY A 50 -12.03 8.41 -8.02
N LEU A 51 -13.32 8.76 -8.11
CA LEU A 51 -13.85 9.74 -9.07
C LEU A 51 -13.39 9.35 -10.48
N ASP A 52 -12.89 10.32 -11.25
CA ASP A 52 -12.35 10.05 -12.59
C ASP A 52 -10.87 9.72 -12.59
N TYR A 53 -10.26 9.57 -11.39
CA TYR A 53 -8.82 9.36 -11.26
C TYR A 53 -8.37 7.97 -11.70
N TRP A 54 -9.25 6.97 -11.58
CA TRP A 54 -8.90 5.58 -11.87
C TRP A 54 -8.23 5.38 -13.21
N LYS A 55 -8.70 6.08 -14.24
CA LYS A 55 -8.16 5.98 -15.59
C LYS A 55 -6.76 6.56 -15.74
N SER A 56 -6.38 7.46 -14.84
CA SER A 56 -5.11 8.18 -14.91
C SER A 56 -4.05 7.59 -13.97
N VAL A 57 -4.45 6.74 -13.04
CA VAL A 57 -3.54 6.06 -12.12
C VAL A 57 -2.82 4.92 -12.85
N LYS A 58 -1.53 4.77 -12.60
CA LYS A 58 -0.81 3.60 -13.08
C LYS A 58 -1.18 2.41 -12.17
N VAL A 59 -1.97 1.48 -12.71
CA VAL A 59 -2.44 0.29 -12.02
C VAL A 59 -1.89 -0.95 -12.72
N GLU A 60 -1.27 -1.85 -11.96
CA GLU A 60 -0.80 -3.14 -12.45
C GLU A 60 -1.53 -4.26 -11.69
N HIS A 61 -1.94 -5.28 -12.42
CA HIS A 61 -2.63 -6.44 -11.87
C HIS A 61 -1.69 -7.65 -11.87
N HIS A 62 -1.73 -8.42 -10.79
CA HIS A 62 -0.91 -9.62 -10.64
C HIS A 62 -1.76 -10.76 -10.08
N ASP A 63 -1.52 -11.99 -10.57
CA ASP A 63 -2.25 -13.16 -10.10
C ASP A 63 -1.81 -13.61 -8.71
N SER A 64 -0.60 -13.22 -8.30
CA SER A 64 -0.04 -13.57 -6.99
C SER A 64 1.05 -12.57 -6.61
N ILE A 65 1.39 -12.54 -5.32
CA ILE A 65 2.52 -11.71 -4.87
C ILE A 65 3.85 -12.25 -5.40
N GLU A 66 3.96 -13.55 -5.61
CA GLU A 66 5.15 -14.16 -6.20
C GLU A 66 5.39 -13.66 -7.62
N GLU A 67 4.33 -13.45 -8.40
CA GLU A 67 4.42 -12.84 -9.71
C GLU A 67 4.97 -11.41 -9.61
N LEU A 68 4.49 -10.65 -8.65
CA LEU A 68 4.99 -9.30 -8.41
C LEU A 68 6.49 -9.32 -8.08
N TYR A 69 6.91 -10.21 -7.19
CA TYR A 69 8.33 -10.33 -6.85
C TYR A 69 9.19 -10.67 -8.07
N SER A 70 8.70 -11.55 -8.93
CA SER A 70 9.42 -11.93 -10.15
C SER A 70 9.58 -10.76 -11.10
N ASN A 71 8.57 -9.90 -11.19
CA ASN A 71 8.58 -8.76 -12.10
C ASN A 71 9.43 -7.59 -11.57
N TYR A 72 9.72 -7.56 -10.26
CA TYR A 72 10.43 -6.45 -9.61
C TYR A 72 11.52 -6.99 -8.68
N GLN A 73 12.50 -7.69 -9.24
CA GLN A 73 13.54 -8.37 -8.46
C GLN A 73 14.44 -7.43 -7.67
N SER A 74 14.57 -6.18 -8.11
CA SER A 74 15.34 -5.17 -7.39
C SER A 74 14.51 -4.35 -6.40
N GLY A 75 13.22 -4.64 -6.28
CA GLY A 75 12.33 -3.93 -5.37
C GLY A 75 12.59 -4.27 -3.91
N GLU A 76 12.40 -3.29 -3.06
CA GLU A 76 12.50 -3.46 -1.60
C GLU A 76 11.08 -3.48 -1.03
N PHE A 77 10.72 -4.59 -0.39
CA PHE A 77 9.36 -4.82 0.08
C PHE A 77 9.24 -4.66 1.59
N TYR A 78 8.29 -3.82 2.00
CA TYR A 78 7.91 -3.60 3.40
C TYR A 78 6.43 -3.95 3.55
N TYR A 79 6.07 -4.46 4.73
CA TYR A 79 4.74 -5.00 5.00
C TYR A 79 4.13 -4.23 6.15
N ILE A 80 2.89 -3.81 6.00
CA ILE A 80 2.23 -2.94 6.99
C ILE A 80 1.20 -3.75 7.77
N GLU A 81 1.47 -3.91 9.06
CA GLU A 81 0.61 -4.63 9.99
C GLU A 81 0.68 -4.02 11.38
N ASP A 82 -0.42 -4.08 12.12
CA ASP A 82 -0.52 -3.47 13.45
C ASP A 82 0.35 -4.15 14.51
N PHE A 83 0.79 -5.40 14.26
CA PHE A 83 1.67 -6.14 15.15
C PHE A 83 3.16 -6.04 14.78
N GLY A 84 3.51 -5.19 13.82
CA GLY A 84 4.92 -4.96 13.46
C GLY A 84 5.73 -4.49 14.66
N GLU A 85 7.01 -4.84 14.68
CA GLU A 85 7.91 -4.47 15.78
C GLU A 85 8.53 -3.09 15.61
N GLN A 86 8.54 -2.56 14.39
CA GLN A 86 9.07 -1.24 14.07
C GLN A 86 7.95 -0.27 13.74
N TYR A 87 8.10 0.97 14.15
CA TYR A 87 7.25 2.04 13.65
C TYR A 87 7.59 2.37 12.21
N TYR A 88 6.56 2.63 11.41
CA TYR A 88 6.73 3.02 10.01
C TYR A 88 7.69 4.22 9.85
N SER A 89 7.71 5.11 10.85
CA SER A 89 8.51 6.34 10.83
C SER A 89 9.97 6.15 11.25
N ASP A 90 10.34 4.97 11.73
CA ASP A 90 11.71 4.72 12.22
C ASP A 90 12.64 4.19 11.13
N VAL A 91 12.12 3.85 9.96
CA VAL A 91 12.93 3.36 8.84
C VAL A 91 13.33 4.52 7.95
N ASP A 92 14.58 4.53 7.52
CA ASP A 92 15.09 5.56 6.62
C ASP A 92 14.72 5.25 5.17
N PHE A 93 13.78 6.02 4.63
CA PHE A 93 13.35 5.97 3.24
C PHE A 93 13.73 7.23 2.47
N SER A 94 14.74 7.97 2.94
CA SER A 94 15.09 9.28 2.37
C SER A 94 15.71 9.22 0.97
N ASP A 95 16.24 8.07 0.58
CA ASP A 95 16.84 7.90 -0.75
C ASP A 95 15.75 7.65 -1.80
N SER A 96 15.48 8.65 -2.63
CA SER A 96 14.45 8.59 -3.66
C SER A 96 14.84 7.74 -4.89
N ASP A 97 16.07 7.24 -4.94
CA ASP A 97 16.50 6.36 -6.04
C ASP A 97 16.17 4.89 -5.78
N ARG A 98 15.61 4.58 -4.61
CA ARG A 98 15.20 3.23 -4.26
C ARG A 98 13.81 2.94 -4.84
N GLU A 99 13.58 1.67 -5.17
CA GLU A 99 12.27 1.18 -5.60
C GLU A 99 11.59 0.52 -4.40
N LEU A 100 10.65 1.24 -3.78
CA LEU A 100 10.04 0.88 -2.50
C LEU A 100 8.61 0.37 -2.71
N PHE A 101 8.35 -0.83 -2.21
CA PHE A 101 7.03 -1.46 -2.24
C PHE A 101 6.48 -1.57 -0.83
N PHE A 102 5.28 -1.06 -0.63
CA PHE A 102 4.57 -1.16 0.65
C PHE A 102 3.35 -2.04 0.45
N VAL A 103 3.33 -3.17 1.16
CA VAL A 103 2.31 -4.22 1.01
C VAL A 103 1.30 -4.11 2.14
N PHE A 104 0.04 -4.05 1.77
CA PHE A 104 -1.09 -3.92 2.69
C PHE A 104 -2.00 -5.14 2.53
N GLY A 105 -2.44 -5.70 3.65
CA GLY A 105 -3.33 -6.84 3.66
C GLY A 105 -4.78 -6.46 3.35
N LYS A 106 -5.60 -7.47 3.06
CA LYS A 106 -7.02 -7.25 2.87
C LYS A 106 -7.69 -6.85 4.19
N GLU A 107 -8.79 -6.13 4.07
CA GLU A 107 -9.41 -5.42 5.20
C GLU A 107 -9.84 -6.35 6.35
N THR A 108 -10.28 -7.59 6.04
CA THR A 108 -10.79 -8.52 7.06
C THR A 108 -9.73 -9.42 7.67
N ALA A 109 -8.64 -9.70 6.99
CA ALA A 109 -7.70 -10.76 7.41
C ALA A 109 -6.23 -10.32 7.49
N GLY A 110 -5.89 -9.16 6.94
CA GLY A 110 -4.51 -8.69 6.91
C GLY A 110 -3.62 -9.50 5.96
N ILE A 111 -2.32 -9.47 6.21
CA ILE A 111 -1.32 -10.16 5.39
C ILE A 111 -1.16 -11.59 5.89
N PRO A 112 -1.23 -12.60 5.00
CA PRO A 112 -1.01 -14.00 5.40
C PRO A 112 0.36 -14.20 6.04
N GLU A 113 0.42 -15.03 7.07
CA GLU A 113 1.66 -15.36 7.78
C GLU A 113 2.74 -15.92 6.85
N SER A 114 2.35 -16.69 5.83
CA SER A 114 3.28 -17.24 4.84
C SER A 114 4.06 -16.16 4.08
N ILE A 115 3.46 -14.98 3.89
CA ILE A 115 4.14 -13.85 3.24
C ILE A 115 5.10 -13.17 4.22
N LEU A 116 4.74 -13.10 5.50
CA LEU A 116 5.54 -12.43 6.52
C LEU A 116 6.73 -13.25 7.02
N GLU A 117 6.74 -14.56 6.77
CA GLU A 117 7.85 -15.42 7.14
C GLU A 117 9.16 -14.94 6.50
N GLY A 118 10.20 -14.79 7.32
CA GLY A 118 11.49 -14.29 6.86
C GLY A 118 11.55 -12.80 6.61
N ALA A 119 10.45 -12.07 6.83
CA ALA A 119 10.38 -10.63 6.59
C ALA A 119 10.05 -9.82 7.85
N LYS A 120 10.22 -10.40 9.03
CA LYS A 120 9.81 -9.76 10.30
C LYS A 120 10.48 -8.41 10.54
N ASP A 121 11.69 -8.23 10.08
CA ASP A 121 12.42 -6.97 10.17
C ASP A 121 11.89 -5.89 9.22
N ARG A 122 11.01 -6.26 8.31
CA ARG A 122 10.38 -5.35 7.35
C ARG A 122 8.87 -5.22 7.54
N VAL A 123 8.36 -5.66 8.69
CA VAL A 123 6.96 -5.45 9.08
C VAL A 123 6.88 -4.19 9.92
N LEU A 124 6.15 -3.21 9.43
CA LEU A 124 6.07 -1.89 10.04
C LEU A 124 4.66 -1.63 10.54
N LYS A 125 4.53 -0.87 11.63
CA LYS A 125 3.23 -0.51 12.18
C LYS A 125 3.06 0.98 12.30
N ILE A 126 1.80 1.40 12.27
CA ILE A 126 1.38 2.74 12.66
C ILE A 126 0.90 2.62 14.11
N PRO A 127 1.52 3.32 15.07
CA PRO A 127 1.10 3.22 16.46
C PRO A 127 -0.31 3.77 16.66
N MET A 128 -1.08 3.11 17.50
CA MET A 128 -2.45 3.50 17.84
C MET A 128 -2.63 3.50 19.34
N ALA A 129 -3.58 4.32 19.80
CA ALA A 129 -4.00 4.25 21.20
C ALA A 129 -4.62 2.86 21.47
N GLU A 130 -4.39 2.35 22.66
CA GLU A 130 -5.03 1.11 23.09
C GLU A 130 -6.49 1.40 23.41
N HIS A 131 -7.40 0.83 22.63
CA HIS A 131 -8.83 1.03 22.79
C HIS A 131 -9.60 -0.19 22.31
N GLU A 132 -10.51 -0.69 23.12
CA GLU A 132 -11.26 -1.92 22.82
C GLU A 132 -12.13 -1.85 21.57
N LEU A 133 -12.53 -0.65 21.15
CA LEU A 133 -13.37 -0.44 19.97
C LEU A 133 -12.58 -0.25 18.66
N VAL A 134 -11.28 0.04 18.76
CA VAL A 134 -10.45 0.35 17.59
C VAL A 134 -9.35 -0.70 17.47
N ARG A 135 -9.44 -1.54 16.43
CA ARG A 135 -8.46 -2.61 16.18
C ARG A 135 -7.49 -2.24 15.07
N SER A 136 -7.93 -1.40 14.14
CA SER A 136 -7.11 -0.97 13.01
C SER A 136 -7.63 0.35 12.48
N LEU A 137 -6.79 1.05 11.74
CA LEU A 137 -7.20 2.22 10.98
C LEU A 137 -7.78 1.80 9.64
N ASN A 138 -8.61 2.65 9.05
CA ASN A 138 -9.10 2.43 7.70
C ASN A 138 -7.93 2.26 6.73
N LEU A 139 -8.02 1.28 5.83
CA LEU A 139 -6.93 0.93 4.91
C LEU A 139 -6.47 2.14 4.08
N SER A 140 -7.39 2.90 3.52
CA SER A 140 -7.01 4.05 2.67
C SER A 140 -6.26 5.13 3.45
N ASN A 141 -6.60 5.31 4.74
CA ASN A 141 -5.88 6.22 5.61
C ASN A 141 -4.47 5.71 5.90
N VAL A 142 -4.33 4.42 6.16
CA VAL A 142 -3.02 3.79 6.40
C VAL A 142 -2.09 4.00 5.21
N VAL A 143 -2.60 3.76 4.00
CA VAL A 143 -1.82 3.96 2.78
C VAL A 143 -1.35 5.41 2.67
N ALA A 144 -2.25 6.37 2.90
CA ALA A 144 -1.90 7.79 2.82
C ALA A 144 -0.81 8.17 3.83
N ILE A 145 -0.92 7.69 5.07
CA ILE A 145 0.07 7.95 6.12
C ILE A 145 1.45 7.44 5.68
N ILE A 146 1.53 6.20 5.22
CA ILE A 146 2.79 5.58 4.81
C ILE A 146 3.41 6.33 3.63
N VAL A 147 2.64 6.55 2.57
CA VAL A 147 3.13 7.18 1.35
C VAL A 147 3.64 8.60 1.64
N TYR A 148 2.90 9.39 2.39
CA TYR A 148 3.29 10.76 2.69
C TYR A 148 4.45 10.85 3.69
N ASP A 149 4.61 9.88 4.58
CA ASP A 149 5.81 9.85 5.43
C ASP A 149 7.07 9.58 4.60
N VAL A 150 7.01 8.63 3.67
CA VAL A 150 8.13 8.34 2.77
C VAL A 150 8.46 9.57 1.93
N LEU A 151 7.47 10.22 1.36
CA LEU A 151 7.67 11.43 0.56
C LEU A 151 8.25 12.57 1.38
N LYS A 152 7.80 12.73 2.63
CA LYS A 152 8.36 13.72 3.54
C LYS A 152 9.86 13.48 3.76
N GLN A 153 10.25 12.23 4.01
CA GLN A 153 11.65 11.88 4.18
C GLN A 153 12.48 12.21 2.94
N GLN A 154 11.90 12.08 1.76
CA GLN A 154 12.57 12.34 0.48
C GLN A 154 12.53 13.82 0.06
N GLY A 155 11.87 14.68 0.83
CA GLY A 155 11.74 16.09 0.50
C GLY A 155 10.70 16.38 -0.58
N PHE A 156 9.70 15.52 -0.72
CA PHE A 156 8.60 15.67 -1.68
C PHE A 156 9.08 15.82 -3.14
N PRO A 157 9.91 14.90 -3.66
CA PRO A 157 10.45 15.04 -5.01
C PRO A 157 9.33 15.08 -6.06
N LYS A 158 9.43 16.03 -7.00
CA LYS A 158 8.48 16.21 -8.11
C LYS A 158 7.06 16.58 -7.67
N LEU A 159 6.86 16.97 -6.43
CA LEU A 159 5.59 17.50 -5.93
C LEU A 159 5.69 19.00 -5.72
N LYS A 160 4.52 19.66 -5.77
CA LYS A 160 4.45 21.13 -5.56
C LYS A 160 4.21 21.41 -4.07
#